data_576d72c17e812dfe52a75b407b37f135
#
_entry.id   576d72c17e812dfe52a75b407b37f135
#
_cell.length_a   1.000
_cell.length_b   1.000
_cell.length_c   1.000
_cell.angle_alpha   90.00
_cell.angle_beta   90.00
_cell.angle_gamma   90.00
#
_symmetry.space_group_name_H-M   'P 1'
#
loop_
_entity.id
_entity.type
_entity.pdbx_description
1 polymer ?
#
loop_
_entity_poly.entity_id
_entity_poly.type
_entity_poly.pdbx_seq_one_letter_code
_entity_poly.pdbx_strand_id
1 'polypeptide(L)'
;MIQIAVDDDYIRKNISDNLLKELKQSHNVDETHKRALTVPEQNLFLDFIKPETSRYNHWYNIFAVMLGTGMRVGECTGLRWQDIDLEAGIIDINHTLVYYCHNTGRNEKGNKCYFGINTPKTKSGCRQIPMQDYVKDAFIREREYQEYNGIICKQEVDGYTDFIFVNRFGNCQHQGTLNKALRRIIRDCNDMQFEKGGKNPLLLPNFSCHSLRHSFVTRLVEADVAIPVIQQLAGHSRSDVTLDVYTTVTNEFKMREFDDFQAKMKHQDEEWHRNLLEQKKAENTGEQRNDREEG
;
A
#
# COMPACT_ATOMS: atom_id res chain seq x y z
N MET A 1 4.15 -34.32 -2.08
CA MET A 1 4.78 -35.67 -2.07
C MET A 1 5.90 -35.78 -1.06
N ILE A 2 6.95 -34.93 -1.08
CA ILE A 2 8.07 -35.02 -0.10
C ILE A 2 7.60 -34.83 1.35
N GLN A 3 6.67 -33.93 1.62
CA GLN A 3 6.12 -33.73 2.96
C GLN A 3 5.34 -34.95 3.47
N ILE A 4 4.61 -35.64 2.60
CA ILE A 4 3.91 -36.89 2.94
C ILE A 4 4.90 -37.96 3.35
N ALA A 5 6.06 -38.05 2.67
CA ALA A 5 7.11 -39.01 3.00
C ALA A 5 7.82 -38.69 4.34
N VAL A 6 7.80 -37.43 4.79
CA VAL A 6 8.23 -37.06 6.13
C VAL A 6 7.18 -37.42 7.17
N ASP A 7 5.91 -37.14 6.87
CA ASP A 7 4.78 -37.39 7.76
C ASP A 7 4.56 -38.89 7.98
N ASP A 8 4.93 -39.73 6.96
CA ASP A 8 4.89 -41.20 6.98
C ASP A 8 6.23 -41.84 7.43
N ASP A 9 7.18 -41.10 7.98
CA ASP A 9 8.49 -41.51 8.51
C ASP A 9 9.42 -42.23 7.48
N TYR A 10 9.16 -42.08 6.16
CA TYR A 10 10.05 -42.60 5.12
C TYR A 10 11.34 -41.81 4.96
N ILE A 11 11.31 -40.47 5.31
CA ILE A 11 12.47 -39.60 5.32
C ILE A 11 12.43 -38.69 6.56
N ARG A 12 13.60 -38.53 7.20
CA ARG A 12 13.69 -37.75 8.47
C ARG A 12 13.54 -36.26 8.34
N LYS A 13 13.61 -35.69 7.14
CA LYS A 13 13.60 -34.25 6.91
C LYS A 13 13.18 -33.95 5.48
N ASN A 14 12.36 -32.92 5.31
CA ASN A 14 12.01 -32.43 3.99
C ASN A 14 13.21 -31.67 3.37
N ILE A 15 13.86 -32.34 2.42
CA ILE A 15 15.06 -31.81 1.74
C ILE A 15 14.71 -30.58 0.87
N SER A 16 13.46 -30.43 0.45
CA SER A 16 13.03 -29.32 -0.42
C SER A 16 12.84 -27.99 0.30
N ASP A 17 12.73 -27.99 1.63
CA ASP A 17 12.44 -26.75 2.39
C ASP A 17 13.54 -25.69 2.31
N ASN A 18 14.78 -26.10 2.09
CA ASN A 18 15.92 -25.19 1.98
C ASN A 18 16.44 -25.02 0.54
N LEU A 19 16.20 -25.97 -0.36
CA LEU A 19 16.71 -25.93 -1.74
C LEU A 19 16.26 -24.67 -2.51
N LEU A 20 15.00 -24.26 -2.35
CA LEU A 20 14.48 -23.04 -2.97
C LEU A 20 15.03 -21.76 -2.30
N LYS A 21 15.44 -21.85 -1.03
CA LYS A 21 16.03 -20.74 -0.30
C LYS A 21 17.48 -20.50 -0.72
N GLU A 22 18.24 -21.58 -0.89
CA GLU A 22 19.62 -21.55 -1.37
C GLU A 22 19.71 -21.17 -2.87
N LEU A 23 18.79 -21.67 -3.71
CA LEU A 23 18.68 -21.27 -5.11
C LEU A 23 18.32 -19.76 -5.26
N LYS A 24 17.49 -19.23 -4.38
CA LYS A 24 17.19 -17.77 -4.36
C LYS A 24 18.37 -16.95 -3.88
N GLN A 25 19.22 -17.48 -3.01
CA GLN A 25 20.43 -16.81 -2.52
C GLN A 25 21.60 -16.92 -3.51
N SER A 26 21.70 -18.02 -4.28
CA SER A 26 22.81 -18.23 -5.25
C SER A 26 22.60 -17.52 -6.59
N HIS A 27 21.37 -17.26 -6.98
CA HIS A 27 21.10 -16.33 -8.07
C HIS A 27 20.91 -14.96 -7.40
N ASN A 28 21.84 -14.05 -7.59
CA ASN A 28 21.68 -12.60 -7.44
C ASN A 28 20.46 -12.16 -8.26
N VAL A 29 19.28 -12.63 -7.87
CA VAL A 29 18.05 -11.95 -8.20
C VAL A 29 18.20 -10.66 -7.41
N ASP A 30 18.54 -9.57 -8.12
CA ASP A 30 18.31 -8.24 -7.58
C ASP A 30 17.01 -8.33 -6.78
N GLU A 31 17.12 -8.30 -5.45
CA GLU A 31 15.97 -8.08 -4.62
C GLU A 31 15.46 -6.75 -5.15
N THR A 32 14.51 -6.80 -6.07
CA THR A 32 13.73 -5.63 -6.41
C THR A 32 13.09 -5.29 -5.08
N HIS A 33 13.80 -4.42 -4.33
CA HIS A 33 13.31 -3.92 -3.06
C HIS A 33 11.92 -3.40 -3.35
N LYS A 34 10.94 -4.08 -2.78
CA LYS A 34 9.52 -3.72 -2.89
C LYS A 34 9.33 -2.43 -2.11
N ARG A 35 9.98 -1.35 -2.56
CA ARG A 35 9.87 -0.06 -1.92
C ARG A 35 8.52 0.57 -2.22
N ALA A 36 8.06 1.38 -1.29
CA ALA A 36 6.97 2.31 -1.51
C ALA A 36 7.35 3.35 -2.57
N LEU A 37 6.36 3.85 -3.29
CA LEU A 37 6.54 5.04 -4.11
C LEU A 37 6.76 6.25 -3.20
N THR A 38 7.68 7.13 -3.56
CA THR A 38 7.77 8.44 -2.94
C THR A 38 6.55 9.28 -3.29
N VAL A 39 6.28 10.36 -2.55
CA VAL A 39 5.15 11.26 -2.85
C VAL A 39 5.25 11.84 -4.26
N PRO A 40 6.43 12.34 -4.73
CA PRO A 40 6.57 12.81 -6.11
C PRO A 40 6.30 11.73 -7.16
N GLU A 41 6.77 10.49 -6.95
CA GLU A 41 6.51 9.37 -7.86
C GLU A 41 5.03 9.00 -7.91
N GLN A 42 4.36 8.98 -6.76
CA GLN A 42 2.92 8.73 -6.67
C GLN A 42 2.12 9.79 -7.42
N ASN A 43 2.46 11.06 -7.23
CA ASN A 43 1.82 12.17 -7.92
C ASN A 43 2.08 12.10 -9.44
N LEU A 44 3.33 11.87 -9.86
CA LEU A 44 3.67 11.68 -11.27
C LEU A 44 2.85 10.55 -11.90
N PHE A 45 2.71 9.42 -11.21
CA PHE A 45 1.92 8.29 -11.70
C PHE A 45 0.45 8.65 -11.87
N LEU A 46 -0.19 9.23 -10.84
CA LEU A 46 -1.60 9.61 -10.90
C LEU A 46 -1.86 10.70 -11.93
N ASP A 47 -1.01 11.71 -12.03
CA ASP A 47 -1.13 12.78 -13.02
C ASP A 47 -0.99 12.26 -14.46
N PHE A 48 -0.11 11.27 -14.68
CA PHE A 48 0.07 10.66 -15.98
C PHE A 48 -1.16 9.88 -16.47
N ILE A 49 -1.90 9.23 -15.56
CA ILE A 49 -3.11 8.45 -15.90
C ILE A 49 -4.43 9.23 -15.69
N LYS A 50 -4.34 10.53 -15.41
CA LYS A 50 -5.48 11.38 -15.07
C LYS A 50 -6.58 11.32 -16.14
N PRO A 51 -7.88 11.32 -15.74
CA PRO A 51 -9.00 11.10 -16.67
C PRO A 51 -9.05 12.09 -17.85
N GLU A 52 -8.68 13.34 -17.62
CA GLU A 52 -8.86 14.42 -18.59
C GLU A 52 -7.86 14.39 -19.76
N THR A 53 -6.71 13.76 -19.59
CA THR A 53 -5.58 13.93 -20.52
C THR A 53 -4.95 12.62 -21.01
N SER A 54 -5.24 11.50 -20.36
CA SER A 54 -4.52 10.27 -20.63
C SER A 54 -5.31 9.21 -21.39
N ARG A 55 -4.64 8.53 -22.34
CA ARG A 55 -5.13 7.28 -22.94
C ARG A 55 -5.30 6.13 -21.93
N TYR A 56 -4.76 6.31 -20.72
CA TYR A 56 -4.82 5.36 -19.61
C TYR A 56 -5.91 5.71 -18.58
N ASN A 57 -6.78 6.68 -18.88
CA ASN A 57 -7.80 7.19 -17.97
C ASN A 57 -8.69 6.11 -17.33
N HIS A 58 -9.00 5.04 -18.09
CA HIS A 58 -9.79 3.90 -17.60
C HIS A 58 -9.10 3.08 -16.50
N TRP A 59 -7.79 3.30 -16.25
CA TRP A 59 -7.04 2.71 -15.15
C TRP A 59 -6.95 3.61 -13.92
N TYR A 60 -7.31 4.89 -14.06
CA TYR A 60 -7.17 5.85 -12.97
C TYR A 60 -7.93 5.42 -11.72
N ASN A 61 -9.23 5.10 -11.88
CA ASN A 61 -10.11 4.84 -10.74
C ASN A 61 -9.63 3.65 -9.90
N ILE A 62 -9.30 2.51 -10.53
CA ILE A 62 -8.83 1.34 -9.80
C ILE A 62 -7.48 1.58 -9.11
N PHE A 63 -6.53 2.27 -9.75
CA PHE A 63 -5.22 2.52 -9.14
C PHE A 63 -5.28 3.60 -8.06
N ALA A 64 -6.12 4.62 -8.21
CA ALA A 64 -6.41 5.61 -7.16
C ALA A 64 -7.02 4.95 -5.93
N VAL A 65 -8.00 4.06 -6.10
CA VAL A 65 -8.60 3.28 -5.02
C VAL A 65 -7.54 2.39 -4.35
N MET A 66 -6.70 1.68 -5.10
CA MET A 66 -5.64 0.84 -4.52
C MET A 66 -4.61 1.65 -3.72
N LEU A 67 -4.23 2.83 -4.20
CA LEU A 67 -3.31 3.74 -3.49
C LEU A 67 -3.93 4.33 -2.23
N GLY A 68 -5.21 4.67 -2.26
CA GLY A 68 -5.90 5.32 -1.15
C GLY A 68 -6.45 4.39 -0.08
N THR A 69 -6.43 3.09 -0.32
CA THR A 69 -7.02 2.10 0.61
C THR A 69 -6.05 1.00 1.03
N GLY A 70 -4.99 0.79 0.26
CA GLY A 70 -4.03 -0.28 0.49
C GLY A 70 -4.62 -1.68 0.40
N MET A 71 -5.77 -1.86 -0.23
CA MET A 71 -6.39 -3.17 -0.45
C MET A 71 -5.47 -4.12 -1.21
N ARG A 72 -5.60 -5.43 -0.94
CA ARG A 72 -5.00 -6.44 -1.81
C ARG A 72 -5.69 -6.41 -3.18
N VAL A 73 -4.93 -6.80 -4.22
CA VAL A 73 -5.48 -6.80 -5.59
C VAL A 73 -6.81 -7.54 -5.69
N GLY A 74 -6.88 -8.74 -5.13
CA GLY A 74 -8.10 -9.54 -5.18
C GLY A 74 -9.25 -8.97 -4.35
N GLU A 75 -8.98 -8.23 -3.27
CA GLU A 75 -9.99 -7.49 -2.53
C GLU A 75 -10.53 -6.34 -3.40
N CYS A 76 -9.65 -5.58 -4.06
CA CYS A 76 -10.03 -4.46 -4.91
C CYS A 76 -10.80 -4.93 -6.18
N THR A 77 -10.29 -5.94 -6.89
CA THR A 77 -10.97 -6.46 -8.09
C THR A 77 -12.24 -7.24 -7.78
N GLY A 78 -12.41 -7.69 -6.54
CA GLY A 78 -13.61 -8.35 -6.06
C GLY A 78 -14.69 -7.42 -5.50
N LEU A 79 -14.42 -6.11 -5.34
CA LEU A 79 -15.40 -5.17 -4.82
C LEU A 79 -16.66 -5.12 -5.69
N ARG A 80 -17.82 -5.08 -5.03
CA ARG A 80 -19.13 -4.91 -5.65
C ARG A 80 -19.73 -3.57 -5.23
N TRP A 81 -20.67 -3.05 -6.00
CA TRP A 81 -21.33 -1.79 -5.65
C TRP A 81 -22.02 -1.84 -4.28
N GLN A 82 -22.54 -2.98 -3.88
CA GLN A 82 -23.16 -3.18 -2.55
C GLN A 82 -22.17 -3.19 -1.38
N ASP A 83 -20.87 -3.35 -1.64
CA ASP A 83 -19.82 -3.33 -0.61
C ASP A 83 -19.32 -1.90 -0.33
N ILE A 84 -19.90 -0.90 -0.99
CA ILE A 84 -19.52 0.52 -0.92
C ILE A 84 -20.67 1.36 -0.41
N ASP A 85 -20.42 2.08 0.68
CA ASP A 85 -21.29 3.15 1.17
C ASP A 85 -20.64 4.51 0.88
N LEU A 86 -21.09 5.17 -0.20
CA LEU A 86 -20.59 6.47 -0.60
C LEU A 86 -21.07 7.60 0.32
N GLU A 87 -22.18 7.43 1.03
CA GLU A 87 -22.71 8.42 1.96
C GLU A 87 -21.90 8.40 3.27
N ALA A 88 -21.75 7.22 3.87
CA ALA A 88 -20.92 7.03 5.05
C ALA A 88 -19.40 7.11 4.75
N GLY A 89 -18.98 6.99 3.49
CA GLY A 89 -17.57 6.98 3.10
C GLY A 89 -16.84 5.72 3.54
N ILE A 90 -17.48 4.54 3.45
CA ILE A 90 -16.96 3.27 3.96
C ILE A 90 -16.93 2.21 2.86
N ILE A 91 -15.85 1.43 2.83
CA ILE A 91 -15.69 0.23 2.02
C ILE A 91 -15.71 -0.99 2.94
N ASP A 92 -16.58 -1.96 2.69
CA ASP A 92 -16.64 -3.22 3.42
C ASP A 92 -15.87 -4.32 2.70
N ILE A 93 -14.78 -4.78 3.29
CA ILE A 93 -13.95 -5.87 2.77
C ILE A 93 -14.39 -7.17 3.43
N ASN A 94 -15.10 -8.01 2.69
CA ASN A 94 -15.68 -9.25 3.19
C ASN A 94 -15.33 -10.48 2.32
N HIS A 95 -14.68 -10.29 1.18
CA HIS A 95 -14.25 -11.37 0.28
C HIS A 95 -13.08 -10.94 -0.61
N THR A 96 -12.55 -11.90 -1.36
CA THR A 96 -11.42 -11.71 -2.29
C THR A 96 -11.68 -12.48 -3.56
N LEU A 97 -11.60 -11.82 -4.70
CA LEU A 97 -11.64 -12.46 -6.01
C LEU A 97 -10.25 -13.03 -6.33
N VAL A 98 -10.19 -14.31 -6.67
CA VAL A 98 -8.96 -15.03 -6.98
C VAL A 98 -9.04 -15.59 -8.40
N TYR A 99 -7.96 -15.48 -9.16
CA TYR A 99 -7.83 -16.05 -10.48
C TYR A 99 -6.93 -17.28 -10.42
N TYR A 100 -7.52 -18.43 -10.62
CA TYR A 100 -6.84 -19.72 -10.60
C TYR A 100 -6.42 -20.12 -12.02
N CYS A 101 -5.17 -20.58 -12.17
CA CYS A 101 -4.68 -21.20 -13.38
C CYS A 101 -4.14 -22.59 -13.03
N HIS A 102 -4.80 -23.65 -13.52
CA HIS A 102 -4.27 -24.99 -13.42
C HIS A 102 -3.40 -25.31 -14.63
N ASN A 103 -2.11 -25.54 -14.41
CA ASN A 103 -1.26 -26.18 -15.40
C ASN A 103 -1.65 -27.66 -15.47
N THR A 104 -2.57 -27.98 -16.34
CA THR A 104 -2.73 -29.38 -16.78
C THR A 104 -1.48 -29.74 -17.54
N GLY A 105 -0.79 -30.86 -17.12
CA GLY A 105 0.53 -31.24 -17.59
C GLY A 105 0.68 -31.27 -19.13
N ARG A 106 1.92 -31.42 -19.61
CA ARG A 106 2.38 -31.23 -21.01
C ARG A 106 1.54 -31.80 -22.14
N ASN A 107 0.52 -32.63 -21.86
CA ASN A 107 -0.23 -33.40 -22.86
C ASN A 107 -1.71 -33.02 -22.97
N GLU A 108 -2.25 -32.10 -22.15
CA GLU A 108 -3.63 -31.65 -22.28
C GLU A 108 -3.69 -30.24 -22.86
N LYS A 109 -4.40 -30.06 -23.98
CA LYS A 109 -4.64 -28.78 -24.61
C LYS A 109 -5.49 -27.89 -23.70
N GLY A 110 -4.85 -26.95 -23.05
CA GLY A 110 -5.50 -25.79 -22.44
C GLY A 110 -5.28 -25.65 -20.93
N ASN A 111 -4.66 -24.53 -20.52
CA ASN A 111 -4.72 -24.06 -19.15
C ASN A 111 -6.17 -23.68 -18.84
N LYS A 112 -6.82 -24.41 -17.94
CA LYS A 112 -8.13 -24.00 -17.40
C LYS A 112 -7.91 -22.93 -16.35
N CYS A 113 -8.16 -21.67 -16.73
CA CYS A 113 -8.14 -20.56 -15.81
C CYS A 113 -9.58 -20.16 -15.49
N TYR A 114 -9.87 -19.90 -14.21
CA TYR A 114 -11.18 -19.47 -13.75
C TYR A 114 -11.06 -18.54 -12.54
N PHE A 115 -12.11 -17.76 -12.31
CA PHE A 115 -12.25 -16.96 -11.11
C PHE A 115 -12.96 -17.75 -10.02
N GLY A 116 -12.61 -17.47 -8.77
CA GLY A 116 -13.31 -17.98 -7.59
C GLY A 116 -13.31 -16.93 -6.49
N ILE A 117 -14.23 -17.07 -5.55
CA ILE A 117 -14.32 -16.19 -4.38
C ILE A 117 -13.75 -16.90 -3.16
N ASN A 118 -12.84 -16.23 -2.47
CA ASN A 118 -12.38 -16.64 -1.14
C ASN A 118 -12.96 -15.70 -0.09
N THR A 119 -13.69 -16.25 0.87
CA THR A 119 -14.12 -15.54 2.07
C THR A 119 -13.06 -15.64 3.15
N PRO A 120 -12.85 -14.60 3.96
CA PRO A 120 -11.88 -14.65 5.04
C PRO A 120 -12.22 -15.72 6.05
N LYS A 121 -11.23 -16.55 6.43
CA LYS A 121 -11.38 -17.61 7.44
C LYS A 121 -11.51 -17.06 8.87
N THR A 122 -11.19 -15.81 9.10
CA THR A 122 -11.17 -15.16 10.42
C THR A 122 -11.89 -13.82 10.36
N LYS A 123 -12.45 -13.38 11.50
CA LYS A 123 -13.09 -12.06 11.62
C LYS A 123 -12.16 -10.90 11.26
N SER A 124 -10.85 -11.04 11.48
CA SER A 124 -9.86 -10.02 11.13
C SER A 124 -9.63 -9.87 9.62
N GLY A 125 -10.11 -10.83 8.83
CA GLY A 125 -10.10 -10.71 7.37
C GLY A 125 -11.24 -9.85 6.82
N CYS A 126 -12.33 -9.70 7.58
CA CYS A 126 -13.41 -8.76 7.29
C CYS A 126 -13.10 -7.45 8.01
N ARG A 127 -13.10 -6.35 7.27
CA ARG A 127 -12.78 -5.03 7.80
C ARG A 127 -13.45 -3.93 7.01
N GLN A 128 -13.63 -2.79 7.65
CA GLN A 128 -14.09 -1.57 7.01
C GLN A 128 -12.91 -0.62 6.80
N ILE A 129 -12.86 -0.02 5.62
CA ILE A 129 -11.85 0.97 5.25
C ILE A 129 -12.57 2.30 5.00
N PRO A 130 -12.24 3.38 5.74
CA PRO A 130 -12.77 4.70 5.44
C PRO A 130 -12.19 5.22 4.13
N MET A 131 -13.00 5.90 3.34
CA MET A 131 -12.60 6.50 2.07
C MET A 131 -12.04 7.90 2.29
N GLN A 132 -10.91 8.18 1.65
CA GLN A 132 -10.47 9.54 1.41
C GLN A 132 -11.31 10.15 0.26
N ASP A 133 -11.41 11.47 0.20
CA ASP A 133 -12.26 12.17 -0.79
C ASP A 133 -11.95 11.74 -2.22
N TYR A 134 -10.68 11.67 -2.60
CA TYR A 134 -10.29 11.27 -3.96
C TYR A 134 -10.61 9.79 -4.29
N VAL A 135 -10.72 8.92 -3.26
CA VAL A 135 -11.17 7.53 -3.41
C VAL A 135 -12.67 7.50 -3.68
N LYS A 136 -13.43 8.30 -2.93
CA LYS A 136 -14.86 8.48 -3.15
C LYS A 136 -15.15 9.00 -4.57
N ASP A 137 -14.41 10.02 -4.99
CA ASP A 137 -14.47 10.56 -6.34
C ASP A 137 -14.11 9.52 -7.41
N ALA A 138 -13.15 8.62 -7.14
CA ALA A 138 -12.80 7.56 -8.07
C ALA A 138 -13.95 6.56 -8.26
N PHE A 139 -14.70 6.22 -7.21
CA PHE A 139 -15.88 5.37 -7.33
C PHE A 139 -17.04 6.06 -8.07
N ILE A 140 -17.28 7.34 -7.80
CA ILE A 140 -18.30 8.13 -8.53
C ILE A 140 -17.96 8.14 -10.01
N ARG A 141 -16.70 8.48 -10.37
CA ARG A 141 -16.24 8.48 -11.76
C ARG A 141 -16.31 7.10 -12.42
N GLU A 142 -16.04 6.03 -11.66
CA GLU A 142 -16.16 4.68 -12.22
C GLU A 142 -17.59 4.35 -12.57
N ARG A 143 -18.57 4.75 -11.74
CA ARG A 143 -20.00 4.58 -12.03
C ARG A 143 -20.40 5.36 -13.26
N GLU A 144 -20.06 6.64 -13.33
CA GLU A 144 -20.33 7.49 -14.49
C GLU A 144 -19.70 6.95 -15.79
N TYR A 145 -18.46 6.45 -15.70
CA TYR A 145 -17.75 5.85 -16.83
C TYR A 145 -18.47 4.60 -17.34
N GLN A 146 -18.93 3.74 -16.44
CA GLN A 146 -19.67 2.53 -16.79
C GLN A 146 -21.02 2.87 -17.41
N GLU A 147 -21.77 3.79 -16.82
CA GLU A 147 -23.06 4.28 -17.34
C GLU A 147 -22.91 4.88 -18.73
N TYR A 148 -21.94 5.79 -18.90
CA TYR A 148 -21.68 6.45 -20.18
C TYR A 148 -21.31 5.48 -21.31
N ASN A 149 -20.52 4.44 -20.99
CA ASN A 149 -20.06 3.45 -21.98
C ASN A 149 -20.96 2.21 -22.07
N GLY A 150 -22.05 2.14 -21.31
CA GLY A 150 -22.95 0.97 -21.27
C GLY A 150 -22.27 -0.30 -20.78
N ILE A 151 -21.29 -0.17 -19.86
CA ILE A 151 -20.56 -1.30 -19.29
C ILE A 151 -21.35 -1.86 -18.12
N ILE A 152 -21.75 -3.11 -18.22
CA ILE A 152 -22.45 -3.84 -17.17
C ILE A 152 -21.62 -5.07 -16.80
N CYS A 153 -21.50 -5.38 -15.51
CA CYS A 153 -20.90 -6.62 -15.07
C CYS A 153 -21.70 -7.81 -15.60
N LYS A 154 -21.05 -8.68 -16.37
CA LYS A 154 -21.66 -9.88 -16.98
C LYS A 154 -21.24 -11.17 -16.30
N GLN A 155 -20.29 -11.07 -15.40
CA GLN A 155 -19.68 -12.25 -14.78
C GLN A 155 -20.27 -12.48 -13.41
N GLU A 156 -20.71 -13.72 -13.18
CA GLU A 156 -21.02 -14.25 -11.87
C GLU A 156 -19.90 -15.21 -11.44
N VAL A 157 -19.44 -15.08 -10.20
CA VAL A 157 -18.39 -15.93 -9.62
C VAL A 157 -18.84 -16.39 -8.24
N ASP A 158 -19.10 -17.68 -8.09
CA ASP A 158 -19.54 -18.29 -6.83
C ASP A 158 -20.75 -17.59 -6.18
N GLY A 159 -21.72 -17.14 -6.99
CA GLY A 159 -22.91 -16.40 -6.57
C GLY A 159 -22.69 -14.90 -6.34
N TYR A 160 -21.48 -14.37 -6.60
CA TYR A 160 -21.18 -12.95 -6.51
C TYR A 160 -21.28 -12.31 -7.90
N THR A 161 -21.97 -11.18 -7.98
CA THR A 161 -22.22 -10.40 -9.18
C THR A 161 -21.95 -8.93 -8.91
N ASP A 162 -22.12 -8.09 -9.93
CA ASP A 162 -22.09 -6.62 -9.82
C ASP A 162 -20.71 -6.07 -9.35
N PHE A 163 -19.63 -6.70 -9.84
CA PHE A 163 -18.26 -6.25 -9.56
C PHE A 163 -18.01 -4.86 -10.17
N ILE A 164 -17.36 -4.00 -9.40
CA ILE A 164 -17.09 -2.61 -9.79
C ILE A 164 -16.05 -2.55 -10.93
N PHE A 165 -14.88 -3.14 -10.71
CA PHE A 165 -13.76 -3.01 -11.63
C PHE A 165 -13.78 -4.12 -12.69
N VAL A 166 -14.61 -3.95 -13.70
CA VAL A 166 -14.72 -4.85 -14.85
C VAL A 166 -14.03 -4.26 -16.08
N ASN A 167 -13.70 -5.09 -17.04
CA ASN A 167 -13.19 -4.62 -18.33
C ASN A 167 -14.34 -4.11 -19.21
N ARG A 168 -14.01 -3.52 -20.37
CA ARG A 168 -15.00 -2.98 -21.34
C ARG A 168 -16.05 -4.00 -21.82
N PHE A 169 -15.85 -5.27 -21.57
CA PHE A 169 -16.78 -6.35 -21.94
C PHE A 169 -17.63 -6.82 -20.75
N GLY A 170 -17.46 -6.23 -19.57
CA GLY A 170 -18.15 -6.58 -18.34
C GLY A 170 -17.57 -7.79 -17.61
N ASN A 171 -16.33 -8.20 -17.91
CA ASN A 171 -15.66 -9.32 -17.24
C ASN A 171 -14.72 -8.84 -16.15
N CYS A 172 -14.60 -9.63 -15.08
CA CYS A 172 -13.70 -9.36 -13.97
C CYS A 172 -12.24 -9.20 -14.40
N GLN A 173 -11.52 -8.40 -13.65
CA GLN A 173 -10.08 -8.17 -13.80
C GLN A 173 -9.29 -9.00 -12.80
N HIS A 174 -8.03 -9.28 -13.09
CA HIS A 174 -7.13 -10.01 -12.19
C HIS A 174 -5.75 -9.35 -12.14
N GLN A 175 -4.96 -9.71 -11.14
CA GLN A 175 -3.63 -9.14 -10.88
C GLN A 175 -2.72 -9.11 -12.11
N GLY A 176 -2.74 -10.15 -12.93
CA GLY A 176 -1.91 -10.23 -14.15
C GLY A 176 -2.24 -9.12 -15.15
N THR A 177 -3.54 -8.80 -15.32
CA THR A 177 -4.00 -7.72 -16.20
C THR A 177 -3.58 -6.35 -15.68
N LEU A 178 -3.77 -6.10 -14.37
CA LEU A 178 -3.39 -4.84 -13.74
C LEU A 178 -1.86 -4.62 -13.80
N ASN A 179 -1.07 -5.62 -13.44
CA ASN A 179 0.39 -5.52 -13.51
C ASN A 179 0.90 -5.34 -14.96
N LYS A 180 0.20 -5.90 -15.96
CA LYS A 180 0.52 -5.66 -17.37
C LYS A 180 0.21 -4.22 -17.77
N ALA A 181 -0.88 -3.65 -17.25
CA ALA A 181 -1.20 -2.24 -17.45
C ALA A 181 -0.15 -1.33 -16.79
N LEU A 182 0.20 -1.58 -15.53
CA LEU A 182 1.24 -0.82 -14.81
C LEU A 182 2.56 -0.78 -15.58
N ARG A 183 3.07 -1.94 -16.05
CA ARG A 183 4.31 -1.96 -16.82
C ARG A 183 4.27 -1.07 -18.08
N ARG A 184 3.13 -1.01 -18.78
CA ARG A 184 2.96 -0.13 -19.94
C ARG A 184 2.90 1.34 -19.54
N ILE A 185 2.13 1.65 -18.49
CA ILE A 185 1.99 3.00 -17.96
C ILE A 185 3.35 3.54 -17.50
N ILE A 186 4.12 2.75 -16.74
CA ILE A 186 5.46 3.14 -16.25
C ILE A 186 6.39 3.44 -17.41
N ARG A 187 6.46 2.55 -18.41
CA ARG A 187 7.29 2.76 -19.60
C ARG A 187 6.92 4.06 -20.30
N ASP A 188 5.66 4.22 -20.65
CA ASP A 188 5.22 5.36 -21.45
C ASP A 188 5.27 6.69 -20.67
N CYS A 189 5.12 6.64 -19.34
CA CYS A 189 5.35 7.79 -18.47
C CYS A 189 6.82 8.20 -18.49
N ASN A 190 7.72 7.24 -18.32
CA ASN A 190 9.15 7.49 -18.32
C ASN A 190 9.64 8.00 -19.68
N ASP A 191 9.16 7.42 -20.78
CA ASP A 191 9.46 7.88 -22.14
C ASP A 191 9.04 9.36 -22.30
N MET A 192 7.83 9.73 -21.85
CA MET A 192 7.38 11.12 -21.89
C MET A 192 8.23 12.05 -21.00
N GLN A 193 8.70 11.60 -19.84
CA GLN A 193 9.58 12.41 -18.98
C GLN A 193 10.94 12.66 -19.65
N PHE A 194 11.48 11.68 -20.37
CA PHE A 194 12.71 11.88 -21.17
C PHE A 194 12.49 12.84 -22.34
N GLU A 195 11.36 12.77 -23.04
CA GLU A 195 11.04 13.67 -24.15
C GLU A 195 10.86 15.13 -23.71
N LYS A 196 10.33 15.38 -22.50
CA LYS A 196 10.21 16.73 -21.94
C LYS A 196 11.56 17.41 -21.72
N GLY A 197 12.63 16.65 -21.65
CA GLY A 197 13.98 17.14 -21.44
C GLY A 197 14.22 17.65 -20.01
N GLY A 198 15.43 17.48 -19.53
CA GLY A 198 15.85 17.93 -18.21
C GLY A 198 17.12 17.20 -17.79
N LYS A 199 17.97 17.83 -16.97
CA LYS A 199 19.22 17.16 -16.54
C LYS A 199 18.97 15.92 -15.69
N ASN A 200 17.86 15.85 -14.94
CA ASN A 200 17.49 14.71 -14.09
C ASN A 200 15.94 14.60 -14.03
N PRO A 201 15.29 13.98 -15.03
CA PRO A 201 13.84 13.82 -14.99
C PRO A 201 13.43 12.88 -13.85
N LEU A 202 12.31 13.20 -13.18
CA LEU A 202 11.68 12.28 -12.25
C LEU A 202 11.12 11.09 -13.03
N LEU A 203 11.57 9.88 -12.71
CA LEU A 203 11.15 8.65 -13.38
C LEU A 203 10.41 7.75 -12.38
N LEU A 204 9.42 7.02 -12.89
CA LEU A 204 8.74 5.98 -12.13
C LEU A 204 9.64 4.74 -12.03
N PRO A 205 9.83 4.17 -10.84
CA PRO A 205 10.49 2.87 -10.69
C PRO A 205 9.62 1.75 -11.25
N ASN A 206 10.17 0.57 -11.44
CA ASN A 206 9.36 -0.62 -11.67
C ASN A 206 8.59 -0.99 -10.39
N PHE A 207 7.27 -0.96 -10.45
CA PHE A 207 6.41 -1.33 -9.33
C PHE A 207 5.22 -2.19 -9.79
N SER A 208 4.59 -2.83 -8.83
CA SER A 208 3.41 -3.69 -9.03
C SER A 208 2.23 -3.20 -8.19
N CYS A 209 1.07 -3.81 -8.38
CA CYS A 209 -0.08 -3.56 -7.51
C CYS A 209 0.23 -3.75 -6.02
N HIS A 210 1.14 -4.66 -5.68
CA HIS A 210 1.55 -4.84 -4.28
C HIS A 210 2.33 -3.64 -3.74
N SER A 211 3.12 -2.99 -4.59
CA SER A 211 3.84 -1.76 -4.21
C SER A 211 2.91 -0.58 -3.92
N LEU A 212 1.73 -0.51 -4.58
CA LEU A 212 0.71 0.50 -4.28
C LEU A 212 0.21 0.36 -2.83
N ARG A 213 -0.04 -0.88 -2.39
CA ARG A 213 -0.37 -1.18 -1.00
C ARG A 213 0.77 -0.83 -0.03
N HIS A 214 2.02 -1.13 -0.40
CA HIS A 214 3.19 -0.70 0.38
C HIS A 214 3.23 0.81 0.53
N SER A 215 2.98 1.56 -0.56
CA SER A 215 2.93 3.01 -0.53
C SER A 215 1.86 3.53 0.44
N PHE A 216 0.65 2.95 0.43
CA PHE A 216 -0.40 3.30 1.38
C PHE A 216 0.03 3.10 2.83
N VAL A 217 0.57 1.91 3.15
CA VAL A 217 1.02 1.61 4.52
C VAL A 217 2.16 2.54 4.94
N THR A 218 3.11 2.82 4.04
CA THR A 218 4.20 3.77 4.30
C THR A 218 3.67 5.19 4.58
N ARG A 219 2.66 5.65 3.81
CA ARG A 219 2.03 6.97 4.08
C ARG A 219 1.37 7.04 5.45
N LEU A 220 0.72 5.94 5.89
CA LEU A 220 0.15 5.89 7.24
C LEU A 220 1.23 5.95 8.33
N VAL A 221 2.36 5.26 8.12
CA VAL A 221 3.52 5.31 9.04
C VAL A 221 4.09 6.73 9.09
N GLU A 222 4.30 7.36 7.94
CA GLU A 222 4.82 8.74 7.83
C GLU A 222 3.88 9.81 8.39
N ALA A 223 2.60 9.49 8.50
CA ALA A 223 1.58 10.30 9.14
C ALA A 223 1.40 9.97 10.64
N ASP A 224 2.29 9.15 11.21
CA ASP A 224 2.30 8.74 12.62
C ASP A 224 0.99 8.08 13.08
N VAL A 225 0.33 7.35 12.16
CA VAL A 225 -0.87 6.57 12.49
C VAL A 225 -0.50 5.39 13.38
N ALA A 226 -1.24 5.17 14.44
CA ALA A 226 -0.97 4.09 15.40
C ALA A 226 -0.91 2.70 14.73
N ILE A 227 0.11 1.90 15.06
CA ILE A 227 0.35 0.57 14.46
C ILE A 227 -0.91 -0.33 14.44
N PRO A 228 -1.71 -0.44 15.54
CA PRO A 228 -2.92 -1.25 15.51
C PRO A 228 -3.95 -0.81 14.45
N VAL A 229 -4.06 0.50 14.21
CA VAL A 229 -4.95 1.05 13.19
C VAL A 229 -4.43 0.71 11.79
N ILE A 230 -3.12 0.83 11.54
CA ILE A 230 -2.49 0.44 10.27
C ILE A 230 -2.73 -1.05 10.00
N GLN A 231 -2.55 -1.90 11.01
CA GLN A 231 -2.80 -3.35 10.90
C GLN A 231 -4.24 -3.65 10.53
N GLN A 232 -5.19 -2.98 11.18
CA GLN A 232 -6.62 -3.15 10.91
C GLN A 232 -6.97 -2.70 9.49
N LEU A 233 -6.56 -1.51 9.08
CA LEU A 233 -6.82 -0.98 7.73
C LEU A 233 -6.18 -1.86 6.65
N ALA A 234 -4.94 -2.25 6.84
CA ALA A 234 -4.24 -3.12 5.91
C ALA A 234 -4.74 -4.58 5.94
N GLY A 235 -5.39 -5.04 7.00
CA GLY A 235 -5.78 -6.45 7.18
C GLY A 235 -4.56 -7.37 7.29
N HIS A 236 -3.54 -6.94 8.08
CA HIS A 236 -2.39 -7.76 8.40
C HIS A 236 -2.72 -8.68 9.57
N SER A 237 -2.62 -9.99 9.37
CA SER A 237 -2.82 -10.98 10.42
C SER A 237 -1.64 -11.10 11.39
N ARG A 238 -0.46 -10.54 11.02
CA ARG A 238 0.79 -10.57 11.79
C ARG A 238 1.40 -9.18 11.86
N SER A 239 1.93 -8.84 13.03
CA SER A 239 2.57 -7.55 13.31
C SER A 239 3.85 -7.34 12.50
N ASP A 240 4.58 -8.43 12.22
CA ASP A 240 5.88 -8.42 11.55
C ASP A 240 5.80 -7.68 10.20
N VAL A 241 4.72 -7.89 9.43
CA VAL A 241 4.54 -7.26 8.10
C VAL A 241 4.41 -5.73 8.21
N THR A 242 3.82 -5.23 9.30
CA THR A 242 3.71 -3.77 9.52
C THR A 242 5.01 -3.22 10.06
N LEU A 243 5.71 -3.95 10.93
CA LEU A 243 7.03 -3.58 11.45
C LEU A 243 8.10 -3.55 10.35
N ASP A 244 8.05 -4.47 9.39
CA ASP A 244 8.94 -4.45 8.21
C ASP A 244 8.81 -3.15 7.41
N VAL A 245 7.61 -2.57 7.34
CA VAL A 245 7.41 -1.26 6.69
C VAL A 245 8.04 -0.13 7.50
N TYR A 246 7.98 -0.18 8.84
CA TYR A 246 8.67 0.79 9.70
C TYR A 246 10.19 0.78 9.49
N THR A 247 10.79 -0.37 9.20
CA THR A 247 12.24 -0.45 8.92
C THR A 247 12.63 0.10 7.55
N THR A 248 11.65 0.18 6.62
CA THR A 248 11.84 0.67 5.25
C THR A 248 11.33 2.09 5.02
N VAL A 249 11.09 2.84 6.11
CA VAL A 249 10.66 4.26 6.05
C VAL A 249 11.61 5.07 5.17
N THR A 250 11.07 5.99 4.38
CA THR A 250 11.85 6.80 3.44
C THR A 250 12.93 7.61 4.17
N ASN A 251 14.06 7.84 3.50
CA ASN A 251 15.14 8.65 4.08
C ASN A 251 14.67 10.08 4.38
N GLU A 252 13.74 10.61 3.60
CA GLU A 252 13.13 11.92 3.81
C GLU A 252 12.38 11.99 5.16
N PHE A 253 11.61 10.95 5.48
CA PHE A 253 10.92 10.86 6.77
C PHE A 253 11.93 10.77 7.94
N LYS A 254 12.97 9.93 7.81
CA LYS A 254 14.01 9.80 8.84
C LYS A 254 14.72 11.13 9.11
N MET A 255 15.04 11.87 8.06
CA MET A 255 15.67 13.18 8.19
C MET A 255 14.73 14.17 8.89
N ARG A 256 13.46 14.22 8.50
CA ARG A 256 12.46 15.08 9.14
C ARG A 256 12.29 14.78 10.63
N GLU A 257 12.13 13.52 10.99
CA GLU A 257 12.00 13.08 12.39
C GLU A 257 13.26 13.42 13.20
N PHE A 258 14.44 13.32 12.58
CA PHE A 258 15.68 13.69 13.22
C PHE A 258 15.81 15.22 13.42
N ASP A 259 15.37 16.02 12.46
CA ASP A 259 15.33 17.48 12.57
C ASP A 259 14.35 17.92 13.66
N ASP A 260 13.16 17.30 13.73
CA ASP A 260 12.18 17.56 14.78
C ASP A 260 12.71 17.15 16.18
N PHE A 261 13.44 16.04 16.26
CA PHE A 261 14.13 15.64 17.48
C PHE A 261 15.17 16.68 17.91
N GLN A 262 16.02 17.14 17.00
CA GLN A 262 17.00 18.18 17.28
C GLN A 262 16.35 19.49 17.76
N ALA A 263 15.26 19.90 17.13
CA ALA A 263 14.52 21.08 17.54
C ALA A 263 13.96 20.97 18.97
N LYS A 264 13.39 19.82 19.30
CA LYS A 264 12.89 19.52 20.67
C LYS A 264 14.02 19.54 21.71
N MET A 265 15.17 18.92 21.41
CA MET A 265 16.31 18.91 22.31
C MET A 265 16.84 20.34 22.56
N LYS A 266 16.97 21.13 21.51
CA LYS A 266 17.41 22.52 21.64
C LYS A 266 16.45 23.36 22.49
N HIS A 267 15.13 23.17 22.33
CA HIS A 267 14.15 23.86 23.16
C HIS A 267 14.24 23.47 24.63
N GLN A 268 14.46 22.19 24.93
CA GLN A 268 14.65 21.72 26.31
C GLN A 268 15.92 22.31 26.95
N ASP A 269 17.03 22.37 26.19
CA ASP A 269 18.27 22.98 26.67
C ASP A 269 18.09 24.49 26.95
N GLU A 270 17.39 25.23 26.08
CA GLU A 270 17.08 26.63 26.27
C GLU A 270 16.18 26.90 27.51
N GLU A 271 15.20 26.01 27.71
CA GLU A 271 14.31 26.10 28.88
C GLU A 271 15.05 25.78 30.17
N TRP A 272 15.92 24.76 30.17
CA TRP A 272 16.78 24.45 31.31
C TRP A 272 17.72 25.59 31.68
N HIS A 273 18.38 26.23 30.71
CA HIS A 273 19.24 27.36 30.92
C HIS A 273 18.48 28.58 31.47
N ARG A 274 17.26 28.81 31.00
CA ARG A 274 16.39 29.89 31.48
C ARG A 274 16.02 29.65 32.93
N ASN A 275 15.59 28.46 33.29
CA ASN A 275 15.24 28.12 34.66
C ASN A 275 16.43 28.23 35.61
N LEU A 276 17.63 27.84 35.17
CA LEU A 276 18.87 27.97 35.94
C LEU A 276 19.21 29.44 36.19
N LEU A 277 19.03 30.30 35.21
CA LEU A 277 19.27 31.76 35.36
C LEU A 277 18.25 32.44 36.31
N GLU A 278 16.99 31.99 36.29
CA GLU A 278 15.97 32.44 37.21
C GLU A 278 16.25 32.03 38.66
N GLN A 279 16.68 30.77 38.87
CA GLN A 279 17.10 30.30 40.21
C GLN A 279 18.25 31.11 40.76
N LYS A 280 19.30 31.34 39.97
CA LYS A 280 20.45 32.16 40.39
C LYS A 280 20.07 33.58 40.71
N LYS A 281 19.12 34.19 39.97
CA LYS A 281 18.63 35.55 40.30
C LYS A 281 17.82 35.58 41.60
N ALA A 282 17.02 34.53 41.87
CA ALA A 282 16.27 34.41 43.12
C ALA A 282 17.18 34.24 44.33
N GLU A 283 18.24 33.44 44.24
CA GLU A 283 19.24 33.25 45.27
C GLU A 283 19.99 34.54 45.58
N ASN A 284 20.49 35.27 44.58
CA ASN A 284 21.17 36.55 44.73
C ASN A 284 20.25 37.65 45.32
N THR A 285 18.95 37.59 45.07
CA THR A 285 17.99 38.55 45.61
C THR A 285 17.62 38.25 47.06
N GLY A 286 17.69 36.97 47.45
CA GLY A 286 17.52 36.49 48.83
C GLY A 286 18.70 36.88 49.74
N GLU A 287 19.94 36.72 49.25
CA GLU A 287 21.17 37.13 50.00
C GLU A 287 21.22 38.63 50.24
N GLN A 288 20.84 39.45 49.26
CA GLN A 288 20.80 40.93 49.43
C GLN A 288 19.71 41.43 50.41
N ARG A 289 18.68 40.63 50.71
CA ARG A 289 17.69 40.96 51.73
C ARG A 289 18.17 40.63 53.14
N ASN A 290 18.89 39.52 53.33
CA ASN A 290 19.45 39.12 54.63
C ASN A 290 20.53 40.12 55.09
N ASP A 291 21.40 40.60 54.20
CA ASP A 291 22.43 41.61 54.53
C ASP A 291 21.88 43.01 54.93
N ARG A 292 20.59 43.28 54.67
CA ARG A 292 19.94 44.54 55.06
C ARG A 292 19.15 44.47 56.36
N GLU A 293 18.89 43.27 56.87
CA GLU A 293 18.23 43.05 58.15
C GLU A 293 19.20 42.85 59.34
N GLU A 294 20.51 42.63 59.09
CA GLU A 294 21.55 42.53 60.13
C GLU A 294 22.47 43.77 60.31
N GLY A 295 22.20 44.89 59.66
CA GLY A 295 22.91 46.17 59.80
C GLY A 295 22.01 47.25 60.39
#